data_bb0e8fce5db266533fc6a05005d7892c
#
_entry.id   bb0e8fce5db266533fc6a05005d7892c
#
_cell.length_a   1.000
_cell.length_b   1.000
_cell.length_c   1.000
_cell.angle_alpha   90.00
_cell.angle_beta   90.00
_cell.angle_gamma   90.00
#
_symmetry.space_group_name_H-M   'P 1'
#
loop_
_entity.id
_entity.type
_entity.pdbx_description
1 polymer ?
#
loop_
_entity_poly.entity_id
_entity_poly.type
_entity_poly.pdbx_seq_one_letter_code
_entity_poly.pdbx_strand_id
1 'polypeptide(L)'
;LTLGACGTGTSISYVEVLANKDDGVEFFGGAPKLHHILVAYCADDSYDYDQGYHGYGQFWAAIQDPADADRCGEHDGGDDNELGRPFAHPVIASATYIGSGISGKRMITFRDNAGGEYHHSIFTNQDKGIDMEYLGDATNDDSHSRFLADSLILANNIFYNIADDEVASMLNISAPDGTTVPAGAEDA
;
A
#
# COMPACT_ATOMS: atom_id res chain seq x y z
N LEU A 1 10.89 -11.76 -0.36
CA LEU A 1 10.53 -12.44 -1.60
C LEU A 1 10.35 -11.39 -2.71
N THR A 2 11.25 -11.35 -3.67
CA THR A 2 11.22 -10.36 -4.76
C THR A 2 10.73 -10.98 -6.05
N LEU A 3 9.80 -10.31 -6.76
CA LEU A 3 9.17 -10.76 -8.00
C LEU A 3 9.33 -9.70 -9.10
N GLY A 4 10.24 -9.94 -10.05
CA GLY A 4 10.49 -9.03 -11.17
C GLY A 4 9.64 -9.37 -12.40
N ALA A 5 8.69 -8.53 -12.76
CA ALA A 5 7.87 -8.58 -13.98
C ALA A 5 7.25 -9.97 -14.28
N CYS A 6 6.86 -10.69 -13.24
CA CYS A 6 6.23 -12.01 -13.40
C CYS A 6 4.85 -11.88 -14.09
N GLY A 7 4.57 -12.77 -15.03
CA GLY A 7 3.32 -12.72 -15.79
C GLY A 7 2.12 -13.34 -15.07
N THR A 8 0.93 -13.19 -15.65
CA THR A 8 -0.36 -13.67 -15.12
C THR A 8 -0.45 -15.19 -14.91
N GLY A 9 0.46 -15.96 -15.51
CA GLY A 9 0.58 -17.41 -15.29
C GLY A 9 1.30 -17.79 -14.00
N THR A 10 1.93 -16.83 -13.32
CA THR A 10 2.61 -17.07 -12.06
C THR A 10 1.61 -17.08 -10.92
N SER A 11 1.59 -18.15 -10.14
CA SER A 11 0.76 -18.29 -8.95
C SER A 11 1.61 -18.78 -7.78
N ILE A 12 1.60 -18.05 -6.67
CA ILE A 12 2.35 -18.36 -5.46
C ILE A 12 1.37 -18.43 -4.29
N SER A 13 1.51 -19.44 -3.45
CA SER A 13 0.61 -19.62 -2.32
C SER A 13 1.25 -20.35 -1.15
N TYR A 14 0.71 -20.10 0.03
CA TYR A 14 1.14 -20.72 1.28
C TYR A 14 2.63 -20.51 1.56
N VAL A 15 3.05 -19.24 1.42
CA VAL A 15 4.42 -18.81 1.70
C VAL A 15 4.43 -17.96 2.95
N GLU A 16 5.43 -18.16 3.76
CA GLU A 16 5.75 -17.35 4.94
C GLU A 16 7.11 -16.68 4.74
N VAL A 17 7.18 -15.36 4.94
CA VAL A 17 8.41 -14.59 4.98
C VAL A 17 8.58 -14.09 6.40
N LEU A 18 9.67 -14.50 7.05
CA LEU A 18 9.89 -14.25 8.47
C LEU A 18 11.22 -13.53 8.70
N ALA A 19 11.17 -12.42 9.42
CA ALA A 19 12.34 -11.71 9.93
C ALA A 19 13.38 -11.37 8.85
N ASN A 20 12.92 -10.91 7.68
CA ASN A 20 13.82 -10.36 6.68
C ASN A 20 14.32 -8.98 7.15
N LYS A 21 15.53 -8.58 6.75
CA LYS A 21 16.11 -7.26 7.09
C LYS A 21 15.66 -6.14 6.16
N ASP A 22 14.95 -6.48 5.16
CA ASP A 22 14.39 -5.66 4.10
C ASP A 22 12.92 -6.06 3.98
N ASP A 23 12.27 -5.81 2.86
CA ASP A 23 10.85 -6.11 2.64
C ASP A 23 10.49 -7.58 2.81
N GLY A 24 9.25 -7.81 3.11
CA GLY A 24 8.66 -9.14 3.12
C GLY A 24 8.44 -9.68 1.71
N VAL A 25 7.54 -9.06 0.96
CA VAL A 25 7.27 -9.37 -0.44
C VAL A 25 7.33 -8.09 -1.24
N GLU A 26 8.13 -8.11 -2.31
CA GLU A 26 8.39 -6.96 -3.16
C GLU A 26 8.09 -7.31 -4.62
N PHE A 27 7.38 -6.42 -5.34
CA PHE A 27 6.97 -6.61 -6.71
C PHE A 27 7.50 -5.50 -7.61
N PHE A 28 8.39 -5.81 -8.52
CA PHE A 28 8.79 -4.92 -9.60
C PHE A 28 7.95 -5.20 -10.85
N GLY A 29 6.76 -4.62 -10.91
CA GLY A 29 5.84 -4.79 -12.02
C GLY A 29 5.25 -6.19 -12.18
N GLY A 30 4.64 -6.43 -13.33
CA GLY A 30 4.03 -7.71 -13.66
C GLY A 30 2.62 -7.91 -13.08
N ALA A 31 2.12 -9.15 -13.20
CA ALA A 31 0.76 -9.51 -12.78
C ALA A 31 0.68 -10.89 -12.13
N PRO A 32 1.60 -11.30 -11.24
CA PRO A 32 1.48 -12.57 -10.54
C PRO A 32 0.27 -12.56 -9.59
N LYS A 33 -0.17 -13.75 -9.21
CA LYS A 33 -1.26 -13.98 -8.25
C LYS A 33 -0.70 -14.59 -6.99
N LEU A 34 -0.90 -13.92 -5.86
CA LEU A 34 -0.44 -14.40 -4.56
C LEU A 34 -1.59 -14.60 -3.60
N HIS A 35 -1.69 -15.76 -2.97
CA HIS A 35 -2.70 -16.00 -1.95
C HIS A 35 -2.18 -16.81 -0.76
N HIS A 36 -2.72 -16.54 0.43
CA HIS A 36 -2.27 -17.13 1.68
C HIS A 36 -0.78 -16.88 1.90
N ILE A 37 -0.41 -15.63 1.95
CA ILE A 37 0.95 -15.17 2.20
C ILE A 37 0.99 -14.56 3.60
N LEU A 38 1.93 -14.97 4.40
CA LEU A 38 2.24 -14.36 5.69
C LEU A 38 3.61 -13.67 5.63
N VAL A 39 3.62 -12.39 5.96
CA VAL A 39 4.85 -11.64 6.22
C VAL A 39 4.88 -11.29 7.70
N ALA A 40 5.96 -11.65 8.39
CA ALA A 40 6.08 -11.39 9.81
C ALA A 40 7.47 -10.89 10.20
N TYR A 41 7.51 -9.82 10.99
CA TYR A 41 8.73 -9.28 11.62
C TYR A 41 9.83 -8.92 10.62
N CYS A 42 9.48 -8.44 9.44
CA CYS A 42 10.43 -7.85 8.50
C CYS A 42 10.79 -6.43 8.96
N ALA A 43 12.01 -5.99 8.68
CA ALA A 43 12.55 -4.75 9.23
C ALA A 43 12.21 -3.51 8.40
N ASP A 44 11.74 -3.67 7.18
CA ASP A 44 11.22 -2.62 6.33
C ASP A 44 9.74 -2.89 6.04
N ASP A 45 9.29 -2.80 4.80
CA ASP A 45 7.89 -2.93 4.47
C ASP A 45 7.41 -4.39 4.41
N SER A 46 6.16 -4.65 4.75
CA SER A 46 5.64 -6.02 4.67
C SER A 46 5.31 -6.41 3.23
N TYR A 47 4.64 -5.54 2.49
CA TYR A 47 4.32 -5.72 1.09
C TYR A 47 4.65 -4.45 0.32
N ASP A 48 5.63 -4.52 -0.54
CA ASP A 48 6.04 -3.45 -1.42
C ASP A 48 5.66 -3.76 -2.87
N TYR A 49 5.14 -2.79 -3.60
CA TYR A 49 4.97 -2.93 -5.03
C TYR A 49 5.31 -1.66 -5.81
N ASP A 50 5.86 -1.89 -6.99
CA ASP A 50 6.50 -0.91 -7.83
C ASP A 50 6.24 -1.18 -9.31
N GLN A 51 6.65 -0.23 -10.15
CA GLN A 51 6.84 -0.38 -11.61
C GLN A 51 5.64 -0.99 -12.34
N GLY A 52 4.43 -0.57 -11.95
CA GLY A 52 3.22 -0.99 -12.61
C GLY A 52 2.76 -2.40 -12.26
N TYR A 53 2.99 -2.86 -11.04
CA TYR A 53 2.39 -4.12 -10.57
C TYR A 53 0.86 -4.05 -10.65
N HIS A 54 0.25 -5.06 -11.29
CA HIS A 54 -1.21 -5.12 -11.52
C HIS A 54 -1.75 -6.55 -11.36
N GLY A 55 -1.22 -7.28 -10.39
CA GLY A 55 -1.61 -8.65 -10.08
C GLY A 55 -2.79 -8.76 -9.11
N TYR A 56 -2.92 -9.92 -8.49
CA TYR A 56 -3.99 -10.22 -7.54
C TYR A 56 -3.42 -10.76 -6.23
N GLY A 57 -3.91 -10.20 -5.13
CA GLY A 57 -3.62 -10.63 -3.77
C GLY A 57 -4.88 -11.14 -3.06
N GLN A 58 -4.78 -12.24 -2.33
CA GLN A 58 -5.88 -12.68 -1.47
C GLN A 58 -5.35 -13.38 -0.22
N PHE A 59 -5.99 -13.09 0.92
CA PHE A 59 -5.59 -13.64 2.22
C PHE A 59 -4.11 -13.37 2.55
N TRP A 60 -3.70 -12.11 2.35
CA TRP A 60 -2.40 -11.66 2.80
C TRP A 60 -2.46 -11.29 4.28
N ALA A 61 -1.43 -11.65 5.02
CA ALA A 61 -1.30 -11.27 6.41
C ALA A 61 0.06 -10.59 6.65
N ALA A 62 0.05 -9.47 7.37
CA ALA A 62 1.24 -8.80 7.85
C ALA A 62 1.20 -8.72 9.38
N ILE A 63 2.33 -9.01 10.02
CA ILE A 63 2.56 -8.78 11.44
C ILE A 63 3.90 -8.06 11.56
N GLN A 64 3.88 -6.77 11.83
CA GLN A 64 5.10 -5.99 11.93
C GLN A 64 5.82 -6.18 13.26
N ASP A 65 7.14 -5.99 13.23
CA ASP A 65 7.96 -5.98 14.46
C ASP A 65 7.70 -4.68 15.24
N PRO A 66 7.33 -4.74 16.52
CA PRO A 66 7.12 -3.53 17.32
C PRO A 66 8.42 -2.76 17.62
N ALA A 67 9.58 -3.28 17.27
CA ALA A 67 10.88 -2.64 17.49
C ALA A 67 11.52 -2.10 16.21
N ASP A 68 11.21 -2.68 15.06
CA ASP A 68 11.86 -2.35 13.79
C ASP A 68 10.94 -2.74 12.62
N ALA A 69 10.30 -1.77 12.00
CA ALA A 69 9.44 -1.95 10.83
C ALA A 69 9.13 -0.58 10.22
N ASP A 70 8.80 -0.52 8.93
CA ASP A 70 8.32 0.73 8.33
C ASP A 70 6.81 0.68 8.08
N ARG A 71 6.33 0.16 6.96
CA ARG A 71 4.89 0.13 6.62
C ARG A 71 4.39 -1.30 6.47
N CYS A 72 3.10 -1.52 6.60
CA CYS A 72 2.50 -2.78 6.14
C CYS A 72 2.41 -2.85 4.61
N GLY A 73 2.33 -1.71 3.95
CA GLY A 73 2.41 -1.60 2.50
C GLY A 73 3.10 -0.32 2.05
N GLU A 74 4.11 -0.43 1.21
CA GLU A 74 4.66 0.64 0.39
C GLU A 74 4.23 0.40 -1.04
N HIS A 75 3.59 1.39 -1.66
CA HIS A 75 2.91 1.19 -2.94
C HIS A 75 3.28 2.32 -3.90
N ASP A 76 4.18 2.00 -4.81
CA ASP A 76 4.73 2.93 -5.76
C ASP A 76 4.23 2.62 -7.18
N GLY A 77 3.99 3.64 -7.97
CA GLY A 77 3.55 3.48 -9.35
C GLY A 77 4.70 3.19 -10.29
N GLY A 78 5.75 3.98 -10.19
CA GLY A 78 6.96 3.78 -10.96
C GLY A 78 7.96 4.92 -10.79
N ASP A 79 9.10 4.67 -10.20
CA ASP A 79 10.14 5.63 -9.81
C ASP A 79 10.67 6.48 -10.97
N ASP A 80 10.96 5.86 -12.09
CA ASP A 80 11.57 6.53 -13.24
C ASP A 80 10.54 7.11 -14.21
N ASN A 81 9.30 6.64 -14.17
CA ASN A 81 8.25 7.03 -15.09
C ASN A 81 6.85 6.76 -14.50
N GLU A 82 6.36 7.67 -13.70
CA GLU A 82 5.05 7.62 -13.06
C GLU A 82 3.88 7.51 -14.06
N LEU A 83 4.06 7.96 -15.30
CA LEU A 83 3.09 7.81 -16.39
C LEU A 83 3.33 6.52 -17.21
N GLY A 84 4.30 5.69 -16.82
CA GLY A 84 4.59 4.42 -17.46
C GLY A 84 3.38 3.47 -17.44
N ARG A 85 3.33 2.58 -18.43
CA ARG A 85 2.22 1.63 -18.53
C ARG A 85 2.72 0.17 -18.56
N PRO A 86 2.01 -0.76 -17.94
CA PRO A 86 0.75 -0.56 -17.20
C PRO A 86 0.95 0.26 -15.93
N PHE A 87 -0.09 0.96 -15.49
CA PHE A 87 -0.07 1.59 -14.17
C PHE A 87 -0.12 0.54 -13.05
N ALA A 88 0.46 0.83 -11.90
CA ALA A 88 0.26 0.02 -10.71
C ALA A 88 -1.22 0.04 -10.32
N HIS A 89 -1.83 -1.14 -10.31
CA HIS A 89 -3.25 -1.32 -9.96
C HIS A 89 -3.55 -2.78 -9.59
N PRO A 90 -2.95 -3.32 -8.52
CA PRO A 90 -3.30 -4.65 -8.04
C PRO A 90 -4.69 -4.65 -7.39
N VAL A 91 -5.33 -5.82 -7.37
CA VAL A 91 -6.55 -6.06 -6.59
C VAL A 91 -6.22 -6.98 -5.43
N ILE A 92 -6.38 -6.47 -4.20
CA ILE A 92 -6.06 -7.18 -2.96
C ILE A 92 -7.34 -7.37 -2.16
N ALA A 93 -7.66 -8.59 -1.77
CA ALA A 93 -8.86 -8.91 -1.03
C ALA A 93 -8.58 -9.74 0.24
N SER A 94 -9.31 -9.44 1.29
CA SER A 94 -9.25 -10.17 2.56
C SER A 94 -7.84 -10.20 3.17
N ALA A 95 -7.14 -9.07 3.10
CA ALA A 95 -5.88 -8.87 3.79
C ALA A 95 -6.12 -8.61 5.29
N THR A 96 -5.14 -8.95 6.12
CA THR A 96 -5.13 -8.61 7.55
C THR A 96 -3.75 -8.08 7.90
N TYR A 97 -3.66 -6.78 8.15
CA TYR A 97 -2.41 -6.11 8.47
C TYR A 97 -2.42 -5.63 9.92
N ILE A 98 -1.44 -6.10 10.68
CA ILE A 98 -1.20 -5.71 12.06
C ILE A 98 0.10 -4.90 12.10
N GLY A 99 -0.03 -3.59 12.24
CA GLY A 99 1.09 -2.67 12.26
C GLY A 99 1.93 -2.77 13.53
N SER A 100 3.05 -2.11 13.52
CA SER A 100 4.02 -2.09 14.63
C SER A 100 3.56 -1.26 15.83
N GLY A 101 2.70 -0.27 15.61
CA GLY A 101 2.38 0.76 16.59
C GLY A 101 3.52 1.76 16.86
N ILE A 102 4.60 1.70 16.08
CA ILE A 102 5.72 2.64 16.23
C ILE A 102 5.27 4.04 15.80
N SER A 103 5.59 5.05 16.62
CA SER A 103 5.23 6.43 16.33
C SER A 103 5.83 6.93 15.02
N GLY A 104 5.00 7.57 14.20
CA GLY A 104 5.33 8.10 12.88
C GLY A 104 5.15 7.10 11.72
N LYS A 105 5.04 5.80 12.01
CA LYS A 105 4.89 4.76 10.98
C LYS A 105 3.47 4.69 10.44
N ARG A 106 3.34 4.38 9.15
CA ARG A 106 2.06 4.34 8.42
C ARG A 106 1.59 2.92 8.19
N MET A 107 0.29 2.75 8.04
CA MET A 107 -0.28 1.46 7.62
C MET A 107 0.06 1.17 6.16
N ILE A 108 -0.26 2.09 5.27
CA ILE A 108 0.04 1.98 3.84
C ILE A 108 0.41 3.37 3.31
N THR A 109 1.33 3.43 2.38
CA THR A 109 1.63 4.63 1.58
C THR A 109 1.36 4.34 0.11
N PHE A 110 0.70 5.25 -0.59
CA PHE A 110 0.56 5.27 -2.05
C PHE A 110 1.25 6.51 -2.60
N ARG A 111 2.22 6.34 -3.50
CA ARG A 111 2.96 7.44 -4.13
C ARG A 111 3.35 7.10 -5.57
N ASP A 112 3.99 8.01 -6.24
CA ASP A 112 4.48 7.84 -7.62
C ASP A 112 3.37 7.35 -8.57
N ASN A 113 2.16 7.94 -8.45
CA ASN A 113 1.00 7.60 -9.25
C ASN A 113 0.50 6.16 -9.07
N ALA A 114 0.72 5.56 -7.91
CA ALA A 114 0.19 4.24 -7.58
C ALA A 114 -1.34 4.28 -7.45
N GLY A 115 -1.98 3.28 -8.03
CA GLY A 115 -3.36 2.90 -7.77
C GLY A 115 -3.42 1.50 -7.16
N GLY A 116 -4.62 0.98 -7.00
CA GLY A 116 -4.86 -0.37 -6.48
C GLY A 116 -6.17 -0.47 -5.73
N GLU A 117 -6.54 -1.67 -5.39
CA GLU A 117 -7.81 -1.92 -4.70
C GLU A 117 -7.59 -2.78 -3.46
N TYR A 118 -8.15 -2.35 -2.32
CA TYR A 118 -8.24 -3.16 -1.11
C TYR A 118 -9.70 -3.41 -0.75
N HIS A 119 -10.10 -4.67 -0.74
CA HIS A 119 -11.46 -5.10 -0.45
C HIS A 119 -11.53 -6.04 0.75
N HIS A 120 -12.52 -5.81 1.62
CA HIS A 120 -12.85 -6.71 2.74
C HIS A 120 -11.64 -7.03 3.63
N SER A 121 -10.78 -6.05 3.85
CA SER A 121 -9.53 -6.21 4.57
C SER A 121 -9.62 -5.61 5.98
N ILE A 122 -8.69 -5.99 6.85
CA ILE A 122 -8.59 -5.51 8.23
C ILE A 122 -7.22 -4.88 8.42
N PHE A 123 -7.23 -3.63 8.87
CA PHE A 123 -6.04 -2.85 9.19
C PHE A 123 -6.08 -2.47 10.66
N THR A 124 -5.03 -2.77 11.42
CA THR A 124 -5.03 -2.50 12.85
C THR A 124 -3.66 -2.20 13.43
N ASN A 125 -3.66 -1.48 14.55
CA ASN A 125 -2.49 -1.24 15.41
C ASN A 125 -1.36 -0.49 14.71
N GLN A 126 -1.65 0.70 14.15
CA GLN A 126 -0.61 1.55 13.56
C GLN A 126 -0.80 3.02 13.96
N ASP A 127 0.32 3.75 14.10
CA ASP A 127 0.31 5.15 14.52
C ASP A 127 -0.32 6.10 13.50
N LYS A 128 -0.15 5.81 12.20
CA LYS A 128 -0.79 6.54 11.10
C LYS A 128 -1.52 5.60 10.16
N GLY A 129 -2.56 6.12 9.52
CA GLY A 129 -3.38 5.37 8.59
C GLY A 129 -2.76 5.22 7.19
N ILE A 130 -3.58 5.36 6.17
CA ILE A 130 -3.19 5.29 4.77
C ILE A 130 -2.81 6.69 4.29
N ASP A 131 -1.68 6.80 3.64
CA ASP A 131 -1.12 8.04 3.13
C ASP A 131 -1.12 8.02 1.60
N MET A 132 -1.63 9.10 1.00
CA MET A 132 -1.70 9.26 -0.45
C MET A 132 -0.91 10.50 -0.86
N GLU A 133 -0.03 10.35 -1.83
CA GLU A 133 0.73 11.47 -2.38
C GLU A 133 -0.15 12.39 -3.21
N TYR A 134 0.05 13.71 -3.02
CA TYR A 134 -0.55 14.77 -3.81
C TYR A 134 0.52 15.74 -4.29
N LEU A 135 0.72 15.83 -5.59
CA LEU A 135 1.74 16.69 -6.22
C LEU A 135 1.19 18.04 -6.70
N GLY A 136 -0.11 18.22 -6.59
CA GLY A 136 -0.81 19.44 -7.00
C GLY A 136 -1.71 19.24 -8.22
N ASP A 137 -2.76 20.08 -8.31
CA ASP A 137 -3.81 19.96 -9.33
C ASP A 137 -3.32 20.00 -10.80
N ALA A 138 -2.08 20.41 -11.02
CA ALA A 138 -1.55 20.59 -12.38
C ALA A 138 -1.04 19.27 -13.00
N THR A 139 -0.78 18.24 -12.20
CA THR A 139 -0.12 17.01 -12.66
C THR A 139 -1.11 15.92 -13.04
N ASN A 140 -2.10 15.62 -12.20
CA ASN A 140 -3.03 14.49 -12.32
C ASN A 140 -2.33 13.12 -12.48
N ASP A 141 -1.08 13.02 -12.01
CA ASP A 141 -0.22 11.85 -12.09
C ASP A 141 0.32 11.45 -10.71
N ASP A 142 -0.48 11.67 -9.68
CA ASP A 142 -0.23 11.28 -8.30
C ASP A 142 -1.29 10.28 -7.79
N SER A 143 -1.03 9.69 -6.65
CA SER A 143 -1.91 8.68 -6.06
C SER A 143 -3.24 9.27 -5.57
N HIS A 144 -3.28 10.54 -5.18
CA HIS A 144 -4.52 11.23 -4.85
C HIS A 144 -5.43 11.36 -6.10
N SER A 145 -4.86 11.69 -7.25
CA SER A 145 -5.61 11.72 -8.52
C SER A 145 -6.15 10.33 -8.90
N ARG A 146 -5.41 9.27 -8.55
CA ARG A 146 -5.89 7.89 -8.69
C ARG A 146 -7.10 7.61 -7.81
N PHE A 147 -7.07 8.09 -6.57
CA PHE A 147 -8.20 7.96 -5.64
C PHE A 147 -9.44 8.69 -6.18
N LEU A 148 -9.31 9.93 -6.62
CA LEU A 148 -10.42 10.70 -7.21
C LEU A 148 -10.99 10.11 -8.51
N ALA A 149 -10.19 9.33 -9.23
CA ALA A 149 -10.57 8.68 -10.49
C ALA A 149 -11.04 7.22 -10.32
N ASP A 150 -11.36 6.77 -9.10
CA ASP A 150 -11.72 5.38 -8.78
C ASP A 150 -10.67 4.36 -9.26
N SER A 151 -9.41 4.76 -9.28
CA SER A 151 -8.28 3.90 -9.62
C SER A 151 -7.41 3.54 -8.40
N LEU A 152 -7.76 4.07 -7.24
CA LEU A 152 -7.35 3.63 -5.92
C LEU A 152 -8.62 3.46 -5.11
N ILE A 153 -8.93 2.23 -4.68
CA ILE A 153 -10.21 1.88 -4.06
C ILE A 153 -9.99 1.21 -2.71
N LEU A 154 -10.64 1.74 -1.69
CA LEU A 154 -10.65 1.19 -0.34
C LEU A 154 -12.09 0.82 0.03
N ALA A 155 -12.53 -0.43 -0.21
CA ALA A 155 -13.92 -0.81 -0.10
C ALA A 155 -14.19 -1.90 0.94
N ASN A 156 -15.14 -1.66 1.83
CA ASN A 156 -15.61 -2.61 2.85
C ASN A 156 -14.49 -3.08 3.79
N ASN A 157 -13.54 -2.22 4.11
CA ASN A 157 -12.44 -2.52 5.01
C ASN A 157 -12.79 -2.15 6.45
N ILE A 158 -12.09 -2.73 7.39
CA ILE A 158 -12.18 -2.45 8.82
C ILE A 158 -10.88 -1.81 9.27
N PHE A 159 -10.97 -0.64 9.88
CA PHE A 159 -9.86 0.05 10.53
C PHE A 159 -10.11 0.05 12.04
N TYR A 160 -9.12 -0.34 12.82
CA TYR A 160 -9.23 -0.39 14.27
C TYR A 160 -7.88 -0.11 14.94
N ASN A 161 -7.86 0.74 15.92
CA ASN A 161 -6.65 1.18 16.62
C ASN A 161 -5.59 1.71 15.64
N ILE A 162 -6.03 2.59 14.76
CA ILE A 162 -5.18 3.30 13.79
C ILE A 162 -5.33 4.79 14.03
N ALA A 163 -4.21 5.49 14.12
CA ALA A 163 -4.17 6.91 14.45
C ALA A 163 -4.97 7.16 15.74
N ASP A 164 -5.95 8.05 15.70
CA ASP A 164 -6.87 8.37 16.81
C ASP A 164 -8.27 7.74 16.63
N ASP A 165 -8.40 6.76 15.72
CA ASP A 165 -9.65 6.10 15.32
C ASP A 165 -10.70 7.04 14.69
N GLU A 166 -10.32 8.26 14.32
CA GLU A 166 -11.17 9.18 13.57
C GLU A 166 -10.99 8.98 12.05
N VAL A 167 -12.06 9.03 11.30
CA VAL A 167 -12.03 8.78 9.83
C VAL A 167 -11.07 9.75 9.12
N ALA A 168 -11.08 11.02 9.51
CA ALA A 168 -10.20 12.04 8.94
C ALA A 168 -8.69 11.80 9.20
N SER A 169 -8.36 10.98 10.19
CA SER A 169 -6.97 10.61 10.50
C SER A 169 -6.54 9.28 9.87
N MET A 170 -7.51 8.51 9.37
CA MET A 170 -7.23 7.22 8.73
C MET A 170 -6.74 7.36 7.29
N LEU A 171 -7.19 8.42 6.60
CA LEU A 171 -6.74 8.77 5.25
C LEU A 171 -6.00 10.10 5.31
N ASN A 172 -4.75 10.11 4.92
CA ASN A 172 -3.91 11.29 4.90
C ASN A 172 -3.49 11.60 3.47
N ILE A 173 -3.39 12.90 3.19
CA ILE A 173 -2.83 13.39 1.93
C ILE A 173 -1.49 14.03 2.23
N SER A 174 -0.42 13.48 1.70
CA SER A 174 0.93 14.05 1.83
C SER A 174 1.31 14.82 0.57
N ALA A 175 1.84 16.02 0.78
CA ALA A 175 2.25 16.90 -0.30
C ALA A 175 3.64 17.46 -0.04
N PRO A 176 4.43 17.73 -1.10
CA PRO A 176 5.71 18.43 -0.97
C PRO A 176 5.57 19.80 -0.31
N ASP A 177 6.64 20.25 0.32
CA ASP A 177 6.69 21.59 0.96
C ASP A 177 6.25 22.69 0.00
N GLY A 178 5.28 23.51 0.43
CA GLY A 178 4.73 24.61 -0.35
C GLY A 178 3.54 24.24 -1.24
N THR A 179 3.17 22.98 -1.34
CA THR A 179 1.95 22.54 -2.01
C THR A 179 0.76 22.59 -1.03
N THR A 180 -0.34 23.21 -1.44
CA THR A 180 -1.56 23.30 -0.61
C THR A 180 -2.47 22.14 -0.94
N VAL A 181 -2.72 21.27 0.01
CA VAL A 181 -3.73 20.20 -0.11
C VAL A 181 -5.13 20.85 -0.07
N PRO A 182 -6.02 20.54 -1.00
CA PRO A 182 -7.40 21.03 -0.97
C PRO A 182 -8.12 20.59 0.32
N ALA A 183 -8.92 21.48 0.90
CA ALA A 183 -9.72 21.14 2.07
C ALA A 183 -10.78 20.08 1.69
N GLY A 184 -10.86 19.00 2.47
CA GLY A 184 -11.78 17.90 2.20
C GLY A 184 -11.32 16.95 1.07
N ALA A 185 -10.04 16.99 0.71
CA ALA A 185 -9.50 16.07 -0.31
C ALA A 185 -9.61 14.59 0.10
N GLU A 186 -9.67 14.34 1.39
CA GLU A 186 -9.87 13.03 2.01
C GLU A 186 -11.33 12.54 1.99
N ASP A 187 -12.28 13.42 1.66
CA ASP A 187 -13.73 13.14 1.68
C ASP A 187 -14.27 12.62 0.33
N ALA A 188 -13.42 12.38 -0.65
CA ALA A 188 -13.79 12.05 -2.03
C ALA A 188 -14.20 10.57 -2.24
#